data_bd102fa1cf5053166334d647e85b40a7
#
_entry.id   bd102fa1cf5053166334d647e85b40a7
#
_cell.length_a   1.000
_cell.length_b   1.000
_cell.length_c   1.000
_cell.angle_alpha   90.00
_cell.angle_beta   90.00
_cell.angle_gamma   90.00
#
_symmetry.space_group_name_H-M   'P 1'
#
loop_
_entity.id
_entity.type
_entity.pdbx_description
1 polymer ?
#
loop_
_entity_poly.entity_id
_entity_poly.type
_entity_poly.pdbx_seq_one_letter_code
_entity_poly.pdbx_strand_id
1 'polypeptide(L)'
;NITDEGLKYLSGIHTLNLCSNKNITNEGLKYLSGIHTLYLNWNQNITNEGLKYLSGIHTLYLNCNKKITDEGLKYLSGIHTLNLSCNKNITDEGLKYLSGIHTLDL
;
A
#
# COMPACT_ATOMS: atom_id res chain seq x y z
N ASN A 1 5.71 2.42 19.40
CA ASN A 1 6.08 3.22 18.23
C ASN A 1 7.02 2.43 17.33
N ILE A 2 6.52 2.04 16.19
CA ILE A 2 7.30 1.31 15.20
C ILE A 2 7.86 2.31 14.19
N THR A 3 9.12 2.14 13.84
CA THR A 3 9.75 2.96 12.82
C THR A 3 10.23 2.06 11.68
N ASP A 4 10.72 2.69 10.62
CA ASP A 4 11.23 1.95 9.46
C ASP A 4 12.30 0.93 9.87
N GLU A 5 13.16 1.30 10.82
CA GLU A 5 14.23 0.41 11.26
C GLU A 5 13.68 -0.90 11.84
N GLY A 6 12.56 -0.84 12.52
CA GLY A 6 11.97 -2.05 13.09
C GLY A 6 11.47 -3.02 12.04
N LEU A 7 11.08 -2.50 10.88
CA LEU A 7 10.50 -3.35 9.83
C LEU A 7 11.51 -4.31 9.22
N LYS A 8 12.80 -4.00 9.32
CA LYS A 8 13.80 -4.91 8.75
C LYS A 8 13.81 -6.27 9.44
N TYR A 9 13.30 -6.33 10.68
CA TYR A 9 13.20 -7.60 11.40
C TYR A 9 12.01 -8.44 10.99
N LEU A 10 11.13 -7.85 10.17
CA LEU A 10 9.88 -8.49 9.77
C LEU A 10 9.87 -8.91 8.29
N SER A 11 11.04 -8.91 7.65
CA SER A 11 11.10 -9.37 6.26
C SER A 11 10.64 -10.84 6.23
N GLY A 12 9.80 -11.18 5.27
CA GLY A 12 9.24 -12.52 5.20
C GLY A 12 7.92 -12.69 5.94
N ILE A 13 7.48 -11.67 6.69
CA ILE A 13 6.18 -11.78 7.36
C ILE A 13 5.06 -11.87 6.33
N HIS A 14 4.04 -12.65 6.62
CA HIS A 14 2.89 -12.85 5.71
C HIS A 14 1.89 -11.71 5.82
N THR A 15 1.52 -11.32 7.01
CA THR A 15 0.47 -10.33 7.27
C THR A 15 0.91 -9.36 8.35
N LEU A 16 0.75 -8.07 8.09
CA LEU A 16 1.18 -7.05 9.04
C LEU A 16 0.20 -5.89 9.04
N ASN A 17 -0.11 -5.40 10.22
CA ASN A 17 -0.97 -4.23 10.39
C ASN A 17 -0.14 -3.05 10.90
N LEU A 18 0.00 -2.04 10.04
CA LEU A 18 0.75 -0.82 10.37
C LEU A 18 -0.15 0.42 10.33
N CYS A 19 -1.45 0.24 10.52
CA CYS A 19 -2.38 1.37 10.46
C CYS A 19 -2.00 2.45 11.49
N SER A 20 -2.09 3.70 11.05
CA SER A 20 -1.87 4.86 11.92
C SER A 20 -0.46 4.96 12.51
N ASN A 21 0.51 4.33 11.91
CA ASN A 21 1.91 4.44 12.35
C ASN A 21 2.58 5.60 11.64
N LYS A 22 2.63 6.74 12.30
CA LYS A 22 3.12 7.98 11.69
C LYS A 22 4.62 7.97 11.38
N ASN A 23 5.35 7.04 11.97
CA ASN A 23 6.79 6.97 11.79
C ASN A 23 7.22 6.01 10.70
N ILE A 24 6.26 5.42 9.97
CA ILE A 24 6.58 4.56 8.84
C ILE A 24 6.58 5.41 7.58
N THR A 25 7.64 5.27 6.79
CA THR A 25 7.75 5.97 5.52
C THR A 25 7.97 4.97 4.39
N ASN A 26 8.11 5.49 3.17
CA ASN A 26 8.37 4.64 2.01
C ASN A 26 9.60 3.75 2.20
N GLU A 27 10.63 4.28 2.89
CA GLU A 27 11.85 3.51 3.10
C GLU A 27 11.62 2.23 3.88
N GLY A 28 10.67 2.25 4.82
CA GLY A 28 10.37 1.05 5.58
C GLY A 28 9.72 -0.04 4.76
N LEU A 29 8.95 0.36 3.75
CA LEU A 29 8.23 -0.62 2.94
C LEU A 29 9.14 -1.51 2.13
N LYS A 30 10.37 -1.08 1.88
CA LYS A 30 11.31 -1.92 1.13
C LYS A 30 11.61 -3.24 1.84
N TYR A 31 11.48 -3.27 3.16
CA TYR A 31 11.72 -4.49 3.91
C TYR A 31 10.55 -5.46 3.82
N LEU A 32 9.42 -4.99 3.31
CA LEU A 32 8.20 -5.78 3.23
C LEU A 32 7.88 -6.27 1.81
N SER A 33 8.84 -6.19 0.90
CA SER A 33 8.64 -6.71 -0.44
C SER A 33 8.35 -8.21 -0.31
N GLY A 34 7.35 -8.70 -1.00
CA GLY A 34 6.94 -10.10 -0.87
C GLY A 34 5.89 -10.36 0.19
N ILE A 35 5.50 -9.35 0.97
CA ILE A 35 4.42 -9.54 1.95
C ILE A 35 3.12 -9.85 1.21
N HIS A 36 2.29 -10.70 1.81
CA HIS A 36 1.00 -11.08 1.22
C HIS A 36 -0.09 -10.07 1.53
N THR A 37 -0.22 -9.68 2.79
CA THR A 37 -1.30 -8.80 3.24
C THR A 37 -0.76 -7.69 4.13
N LEU A 38 -1.08 -6.44 3.78
CA LEU A 38 -0.58 -5.29 4.52
C LEU A 38 -1.71 -4.28 4.74
N TYR A 39 -1.84 -3.85 5.98
CA TYR A 39 -2.79 -2.80 6.35
C TYR A 39 -2.00 -1.52 6.62
N LEU A 40 -2.23 -0.50 5.79
CA LEU A 40 -1.53 0.79 5.88
C LEU A 40 -2.49 1.97 6.00
N ASN A 41 -3.67 1.74 6.53
CA ASN A 41 -4.66 2.82 6.64
C ASN A 41 -4.12 3.97 7.50
N TRP A 42 -4.41 5.19 7.08
CA TRP A 42 -4.08 6.41 7.84
C TRP A 42 -2.58 6.67 8.00
N ASN A 43 -1.76 6.21 7.06
CA ASN A 43 -0.31 6.46 7.09
C ASN A 43 0.01 7.61 6.13
N GLN A 44 0.09 8.81 6.65
CA GLN A 44 0.21 10.02 5.84
C GLN A 44 1.58 10.19 5.17
N ASN A 45 2.55 9.41 5.56
CA ASN A 45 3.90 9.51 5.01
C ASN A 45 4.19 8.51 3.89
N ILE A 46 3.17 7.75 3.47
CA ILE A 46 3.33 6.81 2.37
C ILE A 46 2.88 7.52 1.09
N THR A 47 3.72 7.45 0.07
CA THR A 47 3.42 8.05 -1.21
C THR A 47 3.52 6.99 -2.31
N ASN A 48 3.29 7.40 -3.55
CA ASN A 48 3.37 6.48 -4.69
C ASN A 48 4.70 5.74 -4.75
N GLU A 49 5.80 6.41 -4.35
CA GLU A 49 7.12 5.79 -4.37
C GLU A 49 7.20 4.55 -3.48
N GLY A 50 6.48 4.55 -2.37
CA GLY A 50 6.48 3.39 -1.49
C GLY A 50 5.79 2.18 -2.09
N LEU A 51 4.79 2.41 -2.93
CA LEU A 51 4.02 1.31 -3.50
C LEU A 51 4.84 0.45 -4.45
N LYS A 52 5.93 0.98 -4.99
CA LYS A 52 6.76 0.18 -5.89
C LYS A 52 7.38 -1.03 -5.18
N TYR A 53 7.58 -0.93 -3.87
CA TYR A 53 8.13 -2.06 -3.10
C TYR A 53 7.09 -3.14 -2.85
N LEU A 54 5.83 -2.84 -3.11
CA LEU A 54 4.73 -3.74 -2.84
C LEU A 54 4.14 -4.35 -4.11
N SER A 55 4.85 -4.25 -5.23
CA SER A 55 4.38 -4.89 -6.46
C SER A 55 4.33 -6.40 -6.20
N GLY A 56 3.25 -7.03 -6.64
CA GLY A 56 3.05 -8.45 -6.36
C GLY A 56 2.29 -8.75 -5.07
N ILE A 57 2.00 -7.72 -4.26
CA ILE A 57 1.21 -7.95 -3.05
C ILE A 57 -0.19 -8.44 -3.40
N HIS A 58 -0.74 -9.33 -2.57
CA HIS A 58 -2.08 -9.88 -2.79
C HIS A 58 -3.17 -8.96 -2.26
N THR A 59 -3.01 -8.46 -1.04
CA THR A 59 -4.04 -7.67 -0.36
C THR A 59 -3.43 -6.44 0.31
N LEU A 60 -3.98 -5.27 0.00
CA LEU A 60 -3.46 -4.01 0.52
C LEU A 60 -4.60 -3.07 0.91
N TYR A 61 -4.54 -2.56 2.11
CA TYR A 61 -5.50 -1.58 2.61
C TYR A 61 -4.81 -0.23 2.75
N LEU A 62 -5.28 0.76 1.98
CA LEU A 62 -4.68 2.09 1.92
C LEU A 62 -5.70 3.19 2.22
N ASN A 63 -6.67 2.92 3.07
CA ASN A 63 -7.69 3.92 3.37
C ASN A 63 -7.09 5.21 3.88
N CYS A 64 -7.53 6.32 3.31
CA CYS A 64 -7.19 7.65 3.82
C CYS A 64 -5.69 7.96 3.80
N ASN A 65 -4.99 7.45 2.80
CA ASN A 65 -3.60 7.82 2.54
C ASN A 65 -3.58 8.85 1.42
N LYS A 66 -3.70 10.10 1.79
CA LYS A 66 -4.03 11.19 0.87
C LYS A 66 -2.99 11.50 -0.19
N LYS A 67 -1.78 11.00 -0.01
CA LYS A 67 -0.71 11.24 -0.98
C LYS A 67 -0.65 10.20 -2.10
N ILE A 68 -1.52 9.19 -2.06
CA ILE A 68 -1.58 8.19 -3.12
C ILE A 68 -2.42 8.75 -4.25
N THR A 69 -1.90 8.64 -5.46
CA THR A 69 -2.59 9.10 -6.66
C THR A 69 -2.61 7.99 -7.71
N ASP A 70 -3.19 8.29 -8.87
CA ASP A 70 -3.29 7.32 -9.96
C ASP A 70 -1.92 6.71 -10.32
N GLU A 71 -0.86 7.53 -10.25
CA GLU A 71 0.48 7.06 -10.61
C GLU A 71 0.95 5.89 -9.74
N GLY A 72 0.53 5.85 -8.50
CA GLY A 72 0.92 4.76 -7.60
C GLY A 72 0.28 3.44 -7.96
N LEU A 73 -0.90 3.49 -8.56
CA LEU A 73 -1.65 2.28 -8.85
C LEU A 73 -0.98 1.41 -9.93
N LYS A 74 -0.11 2.00 -10.73
CA LYS A 74 0.59 1.23 -11.75
C LYS A 74 1.46 0.13 -11.16
N TYR A 75 1.91 0.31 -9.91
CA TYR A 75 2.72 -0.71 -9.24
C TYR A 75 1.88 -1.86 -8.70
N LEU A 76 0.57 -1.70 -8.67
CA LEU A 76 -0.34 -2.65 -8.06
C LEU A 76 -1.16 -3.44 -9.09
N SER A 77 -0.75 -3.41 -10.36
CA SER A 77 -1.44 -4.23 -11.38
C SER A 77 -1.31 -5.70 -10.96
N GLY A 78 -2.38 -6.44 -11.06
CA GLY A 78 -2.38 -7.85 -10.65
C GLY A 78 -2.75 -8.06 -9.17
N ILE A 79 -2.92 -6.99 -8.40
CA ILE A 79 -3.35 -7.14 -7.01
C ILE A 79 -4.75 -7.77 -6.96
N HIS A 80 -5.00 -8.61 -5.94
CA HIS A 80 -6.29 -9.27 -5.79
C HIS A 80 -7.30 -8.40 -5.05
N THR A 81 -6.89 -7.80 -3.94
CA THR A 81 -7.78 -7.02 -3.08
C THR A 81 -7.12 -5.69 -2.71
N LEU A 82 -7.83 -4.60 -2.98
CA LEU A 82 -7.30 -3.26 -2.71
C LEU A 82 -8.41 -2.38 -2.14
N ASN A 83 -8.12 -1.70 -1.05
CA ASN A 83 -9.05 -0.74 -0.47
C ASN A 83 -8.43 0.65 -0.55
N LEU A 84 -9.11 1.56 -1.28
CA LEU A 84 -8.66 2.93 -1.50
C LEU A 84 -9.66 3.95 -0.97
N SER A 85 -10.53 3.55 -0.07
CA SER A 85 -11.55 4.45 0.46
C SER A 85 -10.92 5.73 0.99
N CYS A 86 -11.63 6.85 0.82
CA CYS A 86 -11.17 8.13 1.35
C CYS A 86 -9.94 8.71 0.63
N ASN A 87 -9.57 8.16 -0.52
CA ASN A 87 -8.44 8.69 -1.31
C ASN A 87 -8.98 9.49 -2.49
N LYS A 88 -9.09 10.79 -2.31
CA LYS A 88 -9.75 11.67 -3.27
C LYS A 88 -8.98 11.91 -4.55
N ASN A 89 -7.72 11.52 -4.59
CA ASN A 89 -6.86 11.75 -5.74
C ASN A 89 -6.81 10.56 -6.70
N ILE A 90 -7.69 9.58 -6.53
CA ILE A 90 -7.81 8.46 -7.44
C ILE A 90 -8.94 8.76 -8.42
N THR A 91 -8.64 8.61 -9.70
CA THR A 91 -9.60 8.88 -10.76
C THR A 91 -9.75 7.65 -11.68
N ASP A 92 -10.62 7.78 -12.67
CA ASP A 92 -10.83 6.71 -13.65
C ASP A 92 -9.51 6.28 -14.32
N GLU A 93 -8.60 7.24 -14.52
CA GLU A 93 -7.34 6.92 -15.16
C GLU A 93 -6.51 5.91 -14.36
N GLY A 94 -6.56 6.03 -13.03
CA GLY A 94 -5.84 5.09 -12.19
C GLY A 94 -6.43 3.70 -12.23
N LEU A 95 -7.74 3.60 -12.38
CA LEU A 95 -8.41 2.31 -12.38
C LEU A 95 -8.03 1.43 -13.56
N LYS A 96 -7.48 2.03 -14.62
CA LYS A 96 -7.01 1.25 -15.76
C LYS A 96 -5.94 0.25 -15.38
N TYR A 97 -5.13 0.58 -14.36
CA TYR A 97 -4.05 -0.31 -13.93
C TYR A 97 -4.59 -1.51 -13.15
N LEU A 98 -5.85 -1.46 -12.74
CA LEU A 98 -6.44 -2.46 -11.87
C LEU A 98 -7.41 -3.39 -12.59
N SER A 99 -7.33 -3.44 -13.93
CA SER A 99 -8.22 -4.33 -14.67
C SER A 99 -7.96 -5.77 -14.22
N GLY A 100 -9.03 -6.51 -14.00
CA GLY A 100 -8.91 -7.89 -13.49
C GLY A 100 -8.86 -8.01 -11.98
N ILE A 101 -8.87 -6.89 -11.25
CA ILE A 101 -8.87 -6.96 -9.79
C ILE A 101 -10.13 -7.69 -9.30
N HIS A 102 -9.98 -8.48 -8.24
CA HIS A 102 -11.08 -9.25 -7.69
C HIS A 102 -11.96 -8.41 -6.76
N THR A 103 -11.34 -7.67 -5.85
CA THR A 103 -12.06 -6.88 -4.86
C THR A 103 -11.47 -5.48 -4.76
N LEU A 104 -12.30 -4.48 -4.98
CA LEU A 104 -11.87 -3.08 -4.92
C LEU A 104 -12.89 -2.27 -4.13
N ASP A 105 -12.40 -1.51 -3.16
CA ASP A 105 -13.21 -0.64 -2.33
C ASP A 105 -12.74 0.80 -2.56
N LEU A 106 -13.66 1.69 -2.93
CA LEU A 106 -13.31 3.08 -3.26
C LEU A 106 -13.98 4.10 -2.36
#